data_010abd709c0f622f1d7f3a89e9f77a0e
#
_entry.id   010abd709c0f622f1d7f3a89e9f77a0e
#
_cell.length_a   1.000
_cell.length_b   1.000
_cell.length_c   1.000
_cell.angle_alpha   90.00
_cell.angle_beta   90.00
_cell.angle_gamma   90.00
#
_symmetry.space_group_name_H-M   'P 1'
#
loop_
_entity.id
_entity.type
_entity.pdbx_description
1 polymer ?
#
loop_
_entity_poly.entity_id
_entity_poly.type
_entity_poly.pdbx_seq_one_letter_code
_entity_poly.pdbx_strand_id
1 'polypeptide(L)'
;MSNVTFPLTRLIRRRRKGFSFIEVMVVIMILGLLVGIVGVSLFDSASQATVDATKTQIRGLETALDLYRLHNGRYPTTDQKLSALLERPEVGIIPKNWNGPYLRSKQLPMDGWDNEFVYTSDGNDYEIMSLGADGMEGGTELDADISSNDER
;
A
#
# COMPACT_ATOMS: atom_id res chain seq x y z
N MET A 1 -55.62 28.28 -66.00
CA MET A 1 -55.04 26.95 -65.73
C MET A 1 -53.59 27.14 -65.41
N SER A 2 -53.27 27.18 -64.12
CA SER A 2 -51.93 27.48 -63.60
C SER A 2 -51.17 26.17 -63.25
N ASN A 3 -50.11 25.89 -64.01
CA ASN A 3 -49.26 24.77 -63.79
C ASN A 3 -48.30 25.02 -62.58
N VAL A 4 -48.53 24.34 -61.48
CA VAL A 4 -47.62 24.37 -60.32
C VAL A 4 -46.59 23.31 -60.50
N THR A 5 -45.32 23.72 -60.76
CA THR A 5 -44.17 22.81 -60.88
C THR A 5 -43.51 22.68 -59.48
N PHE A 6 -43.56 21.47 -58.87
CA PHE A 6 -42.86 21.19 -57.61
C PHE A 6 -41.39 20.85 -57.92
N PRO A 7 -40.41 21.45 -57.21
CA PRO A 7 -39.02 21.07 -57.37
C PRO A 7 -38.74 19.75 -56.66
N LEU A 8 -38.21 18.77 -57.38
CA LEU A 8 -37.75 17.49 -56.84
C LEU A 8 -36.48 17.73 -56.02
N THR A 9 -36.63 17.79 -54.69
CA THR A 9 -35.50 17.86 -53.77
C THR A 9 -34.73 16.55 -53.82
N ARG A 10 -33.54 16.55 -54.41
CA ARG A 10 -32.63 15.41 -54.48
C ARG A 10 -32.11 15.12 -53.06
N LEU A 11 -32.62 14.08 -52.39
CA LEU A 11 -32.11 13.53 -51.15
C LEU A 11 -30.70 12.98 -51.37
N ILE A 12 -29.69 13.76 -50.92
CA ILE A 12 -28.29 13.32 -50.91
C ILE A 12 -28.18 12.24 -49.83
N ARG A 13 -28.24 10.95 -50.25
CA ARG A 13 -28.02 9.79 -49.38
C ARG A 13 -26.53 9.79 -48.94
N ARG A 14 -26.22 10.34 -47.76
CA ARG A 14 -24.91 10.24 -47.16
C ARG A 14 -24.59 8.73 -47.00
N ARG A 15 -23.67 8.20 -47.81
CA ARG A 15 -23.08 6.87 -47.61
C ARG A 15 -22.36 6.86 -46.27
N ARG A 16 -22.91 6.12 -45.30
CA ARG A 16 -22.18 5.81 -44.09
C ARG A 16 -21.04 4.87 -44.50
N LYS A 17 -19.80 5.36 -44.39
CA LYS A 17 -18.62 4.51 -44.56
C LYS A 17 -18.60 3.53 -43.37
N GLY A 18 -18.79 2.26 -43.64
CA GLY A 18 -18.55 1.21 -42.65
C GLY A 18 -17.04 1.05 -42.40
N PHE A 19 -16.70 0.64 -41.20
CA PHE A 19 -15.31 0.33 -40.89
C PHE A 19 -14.84 -0.89 -41.67
N SER A 20 -13.61 -0.84 -42.18
CA SER A 20 -12.96 -1.98 -42.83
C SER A 20 -12.52 -2.99 -41.75
N PHE A 21 -12.58 -4.27 -42.07
CA PHE A 21 -12.09 -5.35 -41.18
C PHE A 21 -10.62 -5.09 -40.78
N ILE A 22 -9.78 -4.64 -41.73
CA ILE A 22 -8.37 -4.33 -41.43
C ILE A 22 -8.24 -3.15 -40.47
N GLU A 23 -9.11 -2.15 -40.54
CA GLU A 23 -9.09 -0.98 -39.65
C GLU A 23 -9.39 -1.40 -38.20
N VAL A 24 -10.35 -2.30 -38.01
CA VAL A 24 -10.64 -2.87 -36.69
C VAL A 24 -9.46 -3.70 -36.18
N MET A 25 -8.85 -4.53 -37.03
CA MET A 25 -7.69 -5.32 -36.65
C MET A 25 -6.49 -4.45 -36.22
N VAL A 26 -6.23 -3.37 -36.92
CA VAL A 26 -5.17 -2.42 -36.56
C VAL A 26 -5.46 -1.74 -35.23
N VAL A 27 -6.71 -1.34 -34.99
CA VAL A 27 -7.12 -0.72 -33.72
C VAL A 27 -6.93 -1.67 -32.55
N ILE A 28 -7.38 -2.92 -32.65
CA ILE A 28 -7.20 -3.89 -31.54
C ILE A 28 -5.73 -4.25 -31.32
N MET A 29 -4.91 -4.28 -32.38
CA MET A 29 -3.46 -4.47 -32.26
C MET A 29 -2.79 -3.33 -31.49
N ILE A 30 -3.12 -2.06 -31.82
CA ILE A 30 -2.60 -0.89 -31.12
C ILE A 30 -3.07 -0.86 -29.66
N LEU A 31 -4.36 -1.14 -29.41
CA LEU A 31 -4.90 -1.22 -28.06
C LEU A 31 -4.22 -2.30 -27.23
N GLY A 32 -3.99 -3.49 -27.82
CA GLY A 32 -3.26 -4.58 -27.17
C GLY A 32 -1.82 -4.19 -26.79
N LEU A 33 -1.12 -3.47 -27.68
CA LEU A 33 0.22 -2.96 -27.40
C LEU A 33 0.21 -1.93 -26.25
N LEU A 34 -0.74 -1.00 -26.26
CA LEU A 34 -0.86 0.03 -25.22
C LEU A 34 -1.18 -0.58 -23.84
N VAL A 35 -2.09 -1.56 -23.78
CA VAL A 35 -2.43 -2.27 -22.54
C VAL A 35 -1.22 -3.02 -21.99
N GLY A 36 -0.39 -3.62 -22.85
CA GLY A 36 0.84 -4.31 -22.43
C GLY A 36 1.85 -3.38 -21.76
N ILE A 37 2.05 -2.18 -22.29
CA ILE A 37 3.00 -1.21 -21.73
C ILE A 37 2.49 -0.62 -20.39
N VAL A 38 1.22 -0.25 -20.32
CA VAL A 38 0.63 0.38 -19.12
C VAL A 38 0.51 -0.64 -17.98
N GLY A 39 0.21 -1.92 -18.28
CA GLY A 39 0.04 -2.95 -17.27
C GLY A 39 1.26 -3.13 -16.37
N VAL A 40 2.46 -3.25 -16.94
CA VAL A 40 3.71 -3.44 -16.18
C VAL A 40 3.97 -2.27 -15.23
N SER A 41 3.82 -1.03 -15.71
CA SER A 41 4.06 0.18 -14.90
C SER A 41 3.11 0.33 -13.71
N LEU A 42 1.88 -0.16 -13.82
CA LEU A 42 0.91 -0.11 -12.72
C LEU A 42 1.23 -1.12 -11.61
N PHE A 43 1.72 -2.30 -11.94
CA PHE A 43 2.13 -3.30 -10.95
C PHE A 43 3.33 -2.83 -10.14
N ASP A 44 4.36 -2.28 -10.78
CA ASP A 44 5.54 -1.75 -10.08
C ASP A 44 5.16 -0.60 -9.13
N SER A 45 4.27 0.30 -9.57
CA SER A 45 3.80 1.41 -8.73
C SER A 45 2.98 0.96 -7.53
N ALA A 46 2.13 -0.06 -7.68
CA ALA A 46 1.34 -0.62 -6.59
C ALA A 46 2.25 -1.30 -5.55
N SER A 47 3.25 -2.04 -6.02
CA SER A 47 4.24 -2.71 -5.18
C SER A 47 5.05 -1.73 -4.34
N GLN A 48 5.53 -0.66 -4.97
CA GLN A 48 6.26 0.39 -4.26
C GLN A 48 5.39 1.10 -3.22
N ALA A 49 4.12 1.35 -3.53
CA ALA A 49 3.18 1.95 -2.58
C ALA A 49 2.97 1.08 -1.33
N THR A 50 2.99 -0.24 -1.47
CA THR A 50 2.89 -1.20 -0.35
C THR A 50 4.13 -1.12 0.55
N VAL A 51 5.34 -1.06 -0.03
CA VAL A 51 6.59 -0.86 0.71
C VAL A 51 6.58 0.47 1.47
N ASP A 52 6.16 1.57 0.81
CA ASP A 52 6.12 2.90 1.42
C ASP A 52 5.06 2.97 2.54
N ALA A 53 3.93 2.27 2.39
CA ALA A 53 2.94 2.12 3.45
C ALA A 53 3.51 1.39 4.67
N THR A 54 4.24 0.28 4.46
CA THR A 54 4.92 -0.47 5.51
C THR A 54 5.91 0.40 6.28
N LYS A 55 6.78 1.13 5.58
CA LYS A 55 7.72 2.08 6.19
C LYS A 55 7.01 3.16 7.01
N THR A 56 5.88 3.66 6.52
CA THR A 56 5.06 4.65 7.24
C THR A 56 4.48 4.06 8.52
N GLN A 57 4.06 2.80 8.52
CA GLN A 57 3.58 2.12 9.73
C GLN A 57 4.71 1.91 10.74
N ILE A 58 5.91 1.52 10.30
CA ILE A 58 7.10 1.39 11.16
C ILE A 58 7.37 2.73 11.85
N ARG A 59 7.45 3.84 11.13
CA ARG A 59 7.67 5.18 11.71
C ARG A 59 6.57 5.58 12.72
N GLY A 60 5.34 5.17 12.46
CA GLY A 60 4.23 5.35 13.40
C GLY A 60 4.44 4.59 14.72
N LEU A 61 4.91 3.34 14.63
CA LEU A 61 5.25 2.51 15.78
C LEU A 61 6.48 3.07 16.53
N GLU A 62 7.51 3.52 15.84
CA GLU A 62 8.69 4.18 16.44
C GLU A 62 8.29 5.40 17.27
N THR A 63 7.43 6.26 16.72
CA THR A 63 6.90 7.43 17.44
C THR A 63 6.16 7.02 18.71
N ALA A 64 5.37 5.95 18.66
CA ALA A 64 4.64 5.44 19.82
C ALA A 64 5.59 4.81 20.86
N LEU A 65 6.64 4.12 20.42
CA LEU A 65 7.69 3.56 21.27
C LEU A 65 8.48 4.66 21.99
N ASP A 66 8.83 5.74 21.29
CA ASP A 66 9.52 6.89 21.88
C ASP A 66 8.66 7.55 22.96
N LEU A 67 7.36 7.71 22.72
CA LEU A 67 6.44 8.24 23.71
C LEU A 67 6.30 7.28 24.91
N TYR A 68 6.24 5.98 24.66
CA TYR A 68 6.27 4.97 25.73
C TYR A 68 7.53 5.10 26.59
N ARG A 69 8.72 5.18 25.95
CA ARG A 69 10.02 5.36 26.64
C ARG A 69 10.05 6.66 27.45
N LEU A 70 9.52 7.75 26.91
CA LEU A 70 9.46 9.04 27.62
C LEU A 70 8.71 8.92 28.95
N HIS A 71 7.61 8.16 29.01
CA HIS A 71 6.83 7.97 30.22
C HIS A 71 7.39 6.90 31.16
N ASN A 72 7.99 5.86 30.62
CA ASN A 72 8.36 4.66 31.39
C ASN A 72 9.88 4.49 31.58
N GLY A 73 10.70 5.33 30.92
CA GLY A 73 12.16 5.34 31.00
C GLY A 73 12.86 4.25 30.19
N ARG A 74 12.11 3.39 29.50
CA ARG A 74 12.59 2.30 28.66
C ARG A 74 11.57 1.91 27.61
N TYR A 75 12.01 1.18 26.59
CA TYR A 75 11.11 0.55 25.63
C TYR A 75 10.45 -0.72 26.21
N PRO A 76 9.31 -1.18 25.66
CA PRO A 76 8.81 -2.50 25.97
C PRO A 76 9.86 -3.56 25.61
N THR A 77 9.96 -4.62 26.39
CA THR A 77 10.83 -5.77 26.03
C THR A 77 10.17 -6.65 24.98
N THR A 78 10.97 -7.55 24.36
CA THR A 78 10.44 -8.57 23.42
C THR A 78 9.26 -9.35 24.04
N ASP A 79 9.33 -9.72 25.33
CA ASP A 79 8.25 -10.43 26.01
C ASP A 79 6.99 -9.59 26.21
N GLN A 80 7.14 -8.27 26.33
CA GLN A 80 6.05 -7.32 26.46
C GLN A 80 5.39 -7.00 25.12
N LYS A 81 6.09 -7.23 24.01
CA LYS A 81 5.63 -7.04 22.63
C LYS A 81 5.16 -5.59 22.34
N LEU A 82 4.80 -5.33 21.11
CA LEU A 82 4.15 -4.08 20.71
C LEU A 82 2.77 -3.86 21.36
N SER A 83 2.13 -4.91 21.89
CA SER A 83 0.87 -4.79 22.63
C SER A 83 0.98 -3.88 23.86
N ALA A 84 2.19 -3.71 24.41
CA ALA A 84 2.48 -2.74 25.47
C ALA A 84 2.15 -1.28 25.09
N LEU A 85 2.03 -0.97 23.80
CA LEU A 85 1.61 0.34 23.30
C LEU A 85 0.09 0.55 23.41
N LEU A 86 -0.69 -0.52 23.48
CA LEU A 86 -2.16 -0.48 23.59
C LEU A 86 -2.65 -0.72 25.02
N GLU A 87 -2.01 -1.64 25.71
CA GLU A 87 -2.40 -2.10 27.05
C GLU A 87 -1.18 -2.11 27.97
N ARG A 88 -1.41 -1.88 29.27
CA ARG A 88 -0.32 -1.94 30.23
C ARG A 88 0.22 -3.37 30.34
N PRO A 89 1.55 -3.58 30.12
CA PRO A 89 2.12 -4.91 30.20
C PRO A 89 1.95 -5.53 31.61
N GLU A 90 1.74 -6.83 31.64
CA GLU A 90 1.64 -7.62 32.88
C GLU A 90 2.84 -8.55 33.10
N VAL A 91 3.78 -8.56 32.10
CA VAL A 91 4.97 -9.42 32.13
C VAL A 91 6.25 -8.58 32.22
N GLY A 92 7.32 -9.18 32.71
CA GLY A 92 8.62 -8.53 32.83
C GLY A 92 8.63 -7.38 33.84
N ILE A 93 9.33 -6.28 33.50
CA ILE A 93 9.36 -5.08 34.34
C ILE A 93 8.14 -4.22 34.05
N ILE A 94 7.15 -4.31 34.94
CA ILE A 94 5.88 -3.60 34.80
C ILE A 94 6.08 -2.10 34.97
N PRO A 95 5.71 -1.28 33.97
CA PRO A 95 5.86 0.17 34.04
C PRO A 95 4.94 0.77 35.09
N LYS A 96 5.50 1.64 35.95
CA LYS A 96 4.74 2.33 37.00
C LYS A 96 3.91 3.49 36.45
N ASN A 97 4.44 4.17 35.44
CA ASN A 97 3.90 5.40 34.87
C ASN A 97 3.30 5.17 33.47
N TRP A 98 2.76 3.99 33.20
CA TRP A 98 2.10 3.73 31.93
C TRP A 98 0.92 4.68 31.72
N ASN A 99 0.98 5.48 30.67
CA ASN A 99 -0.03 6.52 30.36
C ASN A 99 -0.54 6.36 28.91
N GLY A 100 -0.76 5.08 28.51
CA GLY A 100 -1.30 4.76 27.18
C GLY A 100 -2.83 4.84 27.12
N PRO A 101 -3.42 4.42 26.01
CA PRO A 101 -2.74 3.85 24.86
C PRO A 101 -1.88 4.85 24.10
N TYR A 102 -0.77 4.38 23.52
CA TYR A 102 0.19 5.19 22.76
C TYR A 102 -0.11 5.20 21.26
N LEU A 103 -1.00 4.34 20.81
CA LEU A 103 -1.55 4.31 19.47
C LEU A 103 -2.98 4.83 19.46
N ARG A 104 -3.36 5.54 18.40
CA ARG A 104 -4.75 6.00 18.22
C ARG A 104 -5.70 4.85 17.87
N SER A 105 -5.18 3.86 17.15
CA SER A 105 -5.92 2.63 16.84
C SER A 105 -6.05 1.77 18.10
N LYS A 106 -7.12 0.98 18.17
CA LYS A 106 -7.31 -0.05 19.19
C LYS A 106 -6.60 -1.38 18.84
N GLN A 107 -5.98 -1.45 17.69
CA GLN A 107 -5.26 -2.61 17.17
C GLN A 107 -3.88 -2.16 16.72
N LEU A 108 -2.93 -3.08 16.80
CA LEU A 108 -1.61 -2.87 16.21
C LEU A 108 -1.76 -2.73 14.69
N PRO A 109 -0.99 -1.84 14.05
CA PRO A 109 -0.94 -1.80 12.60
C PRO A 109 -0.31 -3.09 12.07
N MET A 110 -0.72 -3.48 10.89
CA MET A 110 -0.08 -4.52 10.09
C MET A 110 0.77 -3.87 9.01
N ASP A 111 1.65 -4.63 8.40
CA ASP A 111 2.41 -4.18 7.25
C ASP A 111 1.54 -4.04 5.99
N GLY A 112 2.13 -3.69 4.87
CA GLY A 112 1.41 -3.50 3.62
C GLY A 112 0.86 -4.78 2.97
N TRP A 113 1.25 -5.94 3.49
CA TRP A 113 0.79 -7.27 3.06
C TRP A 113 -0.11 -7.96 4.09
N ASP A 114 -0.59 -7.20 5.11
CA ASP A 114 -1.41 -7.68 6.21
C ASP A 114 -0.71 -8.69 7.14
N ASN A 115 0.63 -8.64 7.25
CA ASN A 115 1.41 -9.41 8.21
C ASN A 115 1.65 -8.60 9.48
N GLU A 116 1.84 -9.30 10.61
CA GLU A 116 2.26 -8.68 11.88
C GLU A 116 3.75 -8.31 11.83
N PHE A 117 4.10 -7.18 12.43
CA PHE A 117 5.51 -6.80 12.61
C PHE A 117 6.20 -7.69 13.64
N VAL A 118 7.41 -8.11 13.32
CA VAL A 118 8.33 -8.71 14.29
C VAL A 118 8.94 -7.61 15.13
N TYR A 119 8.95 -7.80 16.46
CA TYR A 119 9.49 -6.84 17.40
C TYR A 119 10.48 -7.49 18.34
N THR A 120 11.67 -6.92 18.42
CA THR A 120 12.75 -7.35 19.33
C THR A 120 13.25 -6.15 20.14
N SER A 121 13.44 -6.33 21.44
CA SER A 121 13.96 -5.27 22.31
C SER A 121 14.48 -5.83 23.64
N ASP A 122 15.58 -5.24 24.11
CA ASP A 122 16.13 -5.45 25.46
C ASP A 122 15.62 -4.40 26.47
N GLY A 123 14.81 -3.46 26.03
CA GLY A 123 14.29 -2.33 26.78
C GLY A 123 15.13 -1.05 26.67
N ASN A 124 16.35 -1.11 26.15
CA ASN A 124 17.19 0.08 25.87
C ASN A 124 17.17 0.45 24.40
N ASP A 125 17.16 -0.56 23.56
CA ASP A 125 17.04 -0.45 22.11
C ASP A 125 16.00 -1.42 21.59
N TYR A 126 15.58 -1.24 20.33
CA TYR A 126 14.56 -2.07 19.70
C TYR A 126 14.78 -2.16 18.19
N GLU A 127 14.18 -3.17 17.61
CA GLU A 127 14.02 -3.36 16.19
C GLU A 127 12.58 -3.75 15.87
N ILE A 128 12.04 -3.14 14.81
CA ILE A 128 10.75 -3.48 14.20
C ILE A 128 11.05 -3.95 12.78
N MET A 129 10.53 -5.10 12.40
CA MET A 129 10.77 -5.68 11.09
C MET A 129 9.47 -6.19 10.47
N SER A 130 9.26 -5.88 9.20
CA SER A 130 8.29 -6.55 8.33
C SER A 130 9.05 -7.61 7.53
N LEU A 131 8.48 -8.79 7.40
CA LEU A 131 9.05 -9.92 6.65
C LEU A 131 8.63 -9.92 5.17
N GLY A 132 8.28 -8.74 4.62
CA GLY A 132 7.92 -8.62 3.21
C GLY A 132 6.64 -9.35 2.82
N ALA A 133 6.50 -9.59 1.52
CA ALA A 133 5.28 -10.18 0.95
C ALA A 133 5.14 -11.67 1.28
N ASP A 134 6.23 -12.40 1.44
CA ASP A 134 6.21 -13.84 1.70
C ASP A 134 6.11 -14.21 3.20
N GLY A 135 6.31 -13.21 4.10
CA GLY A 135 6.26 -13.41 5.55
C GLY A 135 7.38 -14.27 6.11
N MET A 136 8.53 -14.34 5.43
CA MET A 136 9.71 -15.15 5.80
C MET A 136 10.95 -14.26 5.90
N GLU A 137 11.85 -14.57 6.85
CA GLU A 137 13.13 -13.84 6.97
C GLU A 137 13.95 -13.92 5.68
N GLY A 138 14.45 -12.77 5.22
CA GLY A 138 15.30 -12.64 4.04
C GLY A 138 14.52 -12.19 2.81
N GLY A 139 14.79 -12.83 1.66
CA GLY A 139 14.11 -12.51 0.41
C GLY A 139 14.76 -11.36 -0.38
N THR A 140 14.16 -11.02 -1.50
CA THR A 140 14.58 -9.94 -2.41
C THR A 140 13.38 -9.22 -2.97
N GLU A 141 13.55 -7.99 -3.41
CA GLU A 141 12.48 -7.16 -3.99
C GLU A 141 11.30 -6.95 -3.03
N LEU A 142 10.12 -7.50 -3.33
CA LEU A 142 8.93 -7.38 -2.50
C LEU A 142 8.92 -8.33 -1.30
N ASP A 143 9.70 -9.41 -1.37
CA ASP A 143 9.89 -10.37 -0.30
C ASP A 143 11.01 -9.96 0.66
N ALA A 144 11.74 -8.86 0.36
CA ALA A 144 12.80 -8.37 1.23
C ALA A 144 12.24 -7.84 2.55
N ASP A 145 12.96 -8.16 3.64
CA ASP A 145 12.66 -7.60 4.96
C ASP A 145 12.80 -6.08 4.96
N ILE A 146 11.96 -5.40 5.72
CA ILE A 146 12.00 -3.95 5.94
C ILE A 146 12.19 -3.72 7.44
N SER A 147 13.38 -3.25 7.83
CA SER A 147 13.73 -2.99 9.22
C SER A 147 13.68 -1.51 9.57
N SER A 148 13.32 -1.20 10.83
CA SER A 148 13.45 0.13 11.41
C SER A 148 14.91 0.59 11.47
N ASN A 149 15.89 -0.33 11.38
CA ASN A 149 17.31 -0.01 11.39
C ASN A 149 17.85 0.41 10.02
N ASP A 150 17.12 0.17 8.93
CA ASP A 150 17.55 0.51 7.56
C ASP A 150 17.56 2.03 7.28
N GLU A 151 16.84 2.80 8.09
CA GLU A 151 16.70 4.25 7.93
C GLU A 151 17.42 5.09 9.01
N ARG A 152 18.16 4.46 9.94
CA ARG A 152 18.92 5.12 11.03
C ARG A 152 20.35 5.48 10.69
#